data_bcb967773ff4afea1481f4edb7f13009
#
_entry.id   bcb967773ff4afea1481f4edb7f13009
#
_cell.length_a   1.000
_cell.length_b   1.000
_cell.length_c   1.000
_cell.angle_alpha   90.00
_cell.angle_beta   90.00
_cell.angle_gamma   90.00
#
_symmetry.space_group_name_H-M   'P 1'
#
loop_
_entity.id
_entity.type
_entity.pdbx_description
1 polymer ?
#
loop_
_entity_poly.entity_id
_entity_poly.type
_entity_poly.pdbx_seq_one_letter_code
_entity_poly.pdbx_strand_id
1 'polypeptide(L)'
;SVFFEDLYVPEANRVGQEGEGFALQMAGFAGGRIQTAARAVGVMEAAFRAAVAYVQERQVFGRSLGSLGLPQRRLCEMAARIALARQMTYAVCDAMDEGRGQAEASLVKLMACRDAETVTREAMQLHGGMGYSEEYAVSRYWQDARVLAIFEGAEEVLAILVIARAAVREVLAQR
;
A
#
# COMPACT_ATOMS: atom_id res chain seq x y z
N SER A 1 21.60 0.54 -8.74
CA SER A 1 22.78 1.18 -8.16
C SER A 1 23.00 2.52 -8.84
N VAL A 2 23.38 3.52 -8.08
CA VAL A 2 23.78 4.85 -8.59
C VAL A 2 25.29 4.97 -8.34
N PHE A 3 26.02 5.40 -9.34
CA PHE A 3 27.47 5.56 -9.27
C PHE A 3 27.79 7.04 -9.42
N PHE A 4 28.67 7.55 -8.56
CA PHE A 4 29.17 8.93 -8.63
C PHE A 4 30.67 8.84 -8.89
N GLU A 5 31.13 9.51 -9.94
CA GLU A 5 32.52 9.55 -10.34
C GLU A 5 32.89 11.03 -10.50
N ASP A 6 33.87 11.50 -9.73
CA ASP A 6 34.36 12.87 -9.70
C ASP A 6 33.29 13.95 -9.60
N LEU A 7 32.16 13.65 -8.90
CA LEU A 7 31.06 14.58 -8.73
C LEU A 7 31.39 15.62 -7.67
N TYR A 8 31.62 16.86 -8.09
CA TYR A 8 31.76 17.98 -7.16
C TYR A 8 30.40 18.43 -6.64
N VAL A 9 30.25 18.48 -5.32
CA VAL A 9 29.06 19.02 -4.64
C VAL A 9 29.50 20.22 -3.80
N PRO A 10 28.99 21.44 -4.06
CA PRO A 10 29.27 22.63 -3.24
C PRO A 10 28.85 22.39 -1.79
N GLU A 11 29.63 22.92 -0.83
CA GLU A 11 29.29 22.83 0.60
C GLU A 11 27.92 23.40 0.94
N ALA A 12 27.49 24.44 0.25
CA ALA A 12 26.17 25.07 0.42
C ALA A 12 25.00 24.09 0.11
N ASN A 13 25.24 23.00 -0.61
CA ASN A 13 24.25 21.96 -0.91
C ASN A 13 24.22 20.85 0.13
N ARG A 14 25.01 20.95 1.20
CA ARG A 14 24.99 19.98 2.29
C ARG A 14 23.69 20.09 3.07
N VAL A 15 23.03 18.96 3.30
CA VAL A 15 21.81 18.84 4.09
C VAL A 15 22.16 18.26 5.46
N GLY A 16 21.96 19.04 6.53
CA GLY A 16 22.33 18.67 7.91
C GLY A 16 23.82 18.73 8.20
N GLN A 17 24.24 18.13 9.28
CA GLN A 17 25.64 18.08 9.70
C GLN A 17 26.36 16.83 9.12
N GLU A 18 27.68 16.85 9.16
CA GLU A 18 28.49 15.68 8.78
C GLU A 18 28.13 14.49 9.66
N GLY A 19 27.93 13.32 9.04
CA GLY A 19 27.53 12.08 9.73
C GLY A 19 26.02 11.90 9.96
N GLU A 20 25.18 12.91 9.73
CA GLU A 20 23.71 12.83 9.96
C GLU A 20 22.92 12.23 8.78
N GLY A 21 23.52 12.02 7.61
CA GLY A 21 22.81 11.63 6.39
C GLY A 21 21.92 10.41 6.55
N PHE A 22 22.37 9.37 7.27
CA PHE A 22 21.56 8.19 7.51
C PHE A 22 20.34 8.47 8.38
N ALA A 23 20.49 9.27 9.44
CA ALA A 23 19.38 9.64 10.32
C ALA A 23 18.33 10.48 9.59
N LEU A 24 18.76 11.44 8.77
CA LEU A 24 17.88 12.26 7.92
C LEU A 24 17.12 11.40 6.90
N GLN A 25 17.83 10.45 6.27
CA GLN A 25 17.18 9.51 5.33
C GLN A 25 16.12 8.65 6.03
N MET A 26 16.41 8.13 7.23
CA MET A 26 15.44 7.32 7.98
C MET A 26 14.21 8.13 8.41
N ALA A 27 14.39 9.39 8.79
CA ALA A 27 13.26 10.29 9.09
C ALA A 27 12.39 10.53 7.84
N GLY A 28 12.99 10.73 6.67
CA GLY A 28 12.27 10.88 5.40
C GLY A 28 11.46 9.64 5.00
N PHE A 29 11.90 8.44 5.34
CA PHE A 29 11.20 7.19 5.00
C PHE A 29 9.83 7.03 5.66
N ALA A 30 9.58 7.66 6.80
CA ALA A 30 8.24 7.62 7.39
C ALA A 30 7.19 8.27 6.48
N GLY A 31 7.50 9.44 5.92
CA GLY A 31 6.66 10.10 4.91
C GLY A 31 6.50 9.26 3.64
N GLY A 32 7.58 8.64 3.15
CA GLY A 32 7.56 7.75 1.99
C GLY A 32 6.65 6.53 2.18
N ARG A 33 6.60 5.97 3.40
CA ARG A 33 5.72 4.85 3.75
C ARG A 33 4.24 5.23 3.71
N ILE A 34 3.88 6.42 4.21
CA ILE A 34 2.51 6.94 4.14
C ILE A 34 2.11 7.18 2.69
N GLN A 35 2.97 7.80 1.87
CA GLN A 35 2.72 7.98 0.44
C GLN A 35 2.49 6.64 -0.27
N THR A 36 3.25 5.60 0.09
CA THR A 36 3.07 4.25 -0.47
C THR A 36 1.74 3.64 -0.05
N ALA A 37 1.32 3.80 1.21
CA ALA A 37 0.00 3.39 1.67
C ALA A 37 -1.13 4.10 0.92
N ALA A 38 -1.01 5.40 0.70
CA ALA A 38 -1.99 6.19 -0.07
C ALA A 38 -2.07 5.72 -1.54
N ARG A 39 -0.92 5.41 -2.17
CA ARG A 39 -0.88 4.82 -3.52
C ARG A 39 -1.59 3.46 -3.55
N ALA A 40 -1.36 2.61 -2.55
CA ALA A 40 -2.02 1.32 -2.42
C ALA A 40 -3.55 1.47 -2.35
N VAL A 41 -4.05 2.43 -1.56
CA VAL A 41 -5.48 2.76 -1.51
C VAL A 41 -6.01 3.19 -2.89
N GLY A 42 -5.29 4.05 -3.60
CA GLY A 42 -5.67 4.49 -4.95
C GLY A 42 -5.75 3.34 -5.96
N VAL A 43 -4.79 2.43 -5.94
CA VAL A 43 -4.79 1.23 -6.80
C VAL A 43 -5.96 0.31 -6.46
N MET A 44 -6.23 0.10 -5.16
CA MET A 44 -7.39 -0.68 -4.71
C MET A 44 -8.71 -0.09 -5.20
N GLU A 45 -8.89 1.22 -5.11
CA GLU A 45 -10.09 1.90 -5.59
C GLU A 45 -10.29 1.76 -7.10
N ALA A 46 -9.22 1.92 -7.88
CA ALA A 46 -9.27 1.75 -9.32
C ALA A 46 -9.66 0.32 -9.71
N ALA A 47 -9.06 -0.67 -9.07
CA ALA A 47 -9.37 -2.09 -9.27
C ALA A 47 -10.82 -2.43 -8.88
N PHE A 48 -11.27 -1.91 -7.74
CA PHE A 48 -12.64 -2.11 -7.26
C PHE A 48 -13.67 -1.51 -8.21
N ARG A 49 -13.48 -0.28 -8.68
CA ARG A 49 -14.38 0.37 -9.65
C ARG A 49 -14.46 -0.42 -10.96
N ALA A 50 -13.32 -0.89 -11.47
CA ALA A 50 -13.29 -1.74 -12.66
C ALA A 50 -14.07 -3.05 -12.45
N ALA A 51 -13.88 -3.70 -11.30
CA ALA A 51 -14.59 -4.93 -10.95
C ALA A 51 -16.11 -4.70 -10.84
N VAL A 52 -16.55 -3.62 -10.16
CA VAL A 52 -17.97 -3.26 -10.05
C VAL A 52 -18.60 -3.07 -11.42
N ALA A 53 -17.96 -2.29 -12.31
CA ALA A 53 -18.46 -2.09 -13.67
C ALA A 53 -18.60 -3.41 -14.43
N TYR A 54 -17.55 -4.22 -14.41
CA TYR A 54 -17.52 -5.48 -15.14
C TYR A 54 -18.60 -6.47 -14.67
N VAL A 55 -18.80 -6.65 -13.36
CA VAL A 55 -19.80 -7.61 -12.86
C VAL A 55 -21.24 -7.16 -13.14
N GLN A 56 -21.50 -5.88 -13.36
CA GLN A 56 -22.81 -5.40 -13.76
C GLN A 56 -23.12 -5.69 -15.23
N GLU A 57 -22.13 -5.57 -16.10
CA GLU A 57 -22.25 -5.79 -17.54
C GLU A 57 -22.22 -7.27 -17.91
N ARG A 58 -21.35 -8.05 -17.25
CA ARG A 58 -21.13 -9.47 -17.57
C ARG A 58 -22.36 -10.30 -17.24
N GLN A 59 -22.89 -10.99 -18.26
CA GLN A 59 -24.01 -11.92 -18.11
C GLN A 59 -23.52 -13.36 -17.98
N VAL A 60 -24.05 -14.09 -16.99
CA VAL A 60 -23.81 -15.52 -16.76
C VAL A 60 -25.09 -16.17 -16.25
N PHE A 61 -25.42 -17.36 -16.71
CA PHE A 61 -26.65 -18.06 -16.32
C PHE A 61 -27.93 -17.21 -16.45
N GLY A 62 -28.01 -16.35 -17.47
CA GLY A 62 -29.18 -15.52 -17.77
C GLY A 62 -29.36 -14.27 -16.87
N ARG A 63 -28.35 -13.90 -16.07
CA ARG A 63 -28.36 -12.71 -15.19
C ARG A 63 -26.99 -12.09 -15.05
N SER A 64 -26.92 -10.86 -14.53
CA SER A 64 -25.63 -10.20 -14.30
C SER A 64 -24.77 -10.97 -13.29
N LEU A 65 -23.47 -11.00 -13.52
CA LEU A 65 -22.51 -11.64 -12.59
C LEU A 65 -22.60 -11.01 -11.19
N GLY A 66 -22.85 -9.70 -11.12
CA GLY A 66 -23.02 -8.95 -9.87
C GLY A 66 -24.27 -9.32 -9.05
N SER A 67 -25.23 -10.06 -9.65
CA SER A 67 -26.41 -10.57 -8.92
C SER A 67 -26.14 -11.87 -8.16
N LEU A 68 -24.95 -12.49 -8.35
CA LEU A 68 -24.60 -13.75 -7.71
C LEU A 68 -23.93 -13.49 -6.34
N GLY A 69 -24.20 -14.37 -5.37
CA GLY A 69 -23.74 -14.17 -3.99
C GLY A 69 -22.23 -14.18 -3.82
N LEU A 70 -21.47 -15.01 -4.58
CA LEU A 70 -20.03 -15.05 -4.47
C LEU A 70 -19.35 -13.77 -4.98
N PRO A 71 -19.67 -13.20 -6.16
CA PRO A 71 -19.20 -11.87 -6.55
C PRO A 71 -19.57 -10.76 -5.56
N GLN A 72 -20.80 -10.75 -5.03
CA GLN A 72 -21.22 -9.76 -4.03
C GLN A 72 -20.36 -9.84 -2.76
N ARG A 73 -20.10 -11.04 -2.26
CA ARG A 73 -19.21 -11.25 -1.11
C ARG A 73 -17.81 -10.72 -1.39
N ARG A 74 -17.22 -11.02 -2.56
CA ARG A 74 -15.88 -10.51 -2.94
C ARG A 74 -15.86 -8.99 -2.99
N LEU A 75 -16.85 -8.36 -3.60
CA LEU A 75 -16.95 -6.90 -3.64
C LEU A 75 -17.08 -6.30 -2.23
N CYS A 76 -17.84 -6.91 -1.34
CA CYS A 76 -17.94 -6.48 0.06
C CYS A 76 -16.60 -6.53 0.78
N GLU A 77 -15.86 -7.63 0.66
CA GLU A 77 -14.53 -7.81 1.25
C GLU A 77 -13.53 -6.80 0.69
N MET A 78 -13.55 -6.52 -0.63
CA MET A 78 -12.73 -5.50 -1.26
C MET A 78 -13.05 -4.10 -0.71
N ALA A 79 -14.31 -3.73 -0.64
CA ALA A 79 -14.77 -2.43 -0.11
C ALA A 79 -14.35 -2.23 1.36
N ALA A 80 -14.46 -3.27 2.19
CA ALA A 80 -14.06 -3.22 3.59
C ALA A 80 -12.54 -2.97 3.74
N ARG A 81 -11.70 -3.67 2.97
CA ARG A 81 -10.25 -3.48 2.98
C ARG A 81 -9.85 -2.07 2.57
N ILE A 82 -10.47 -1.53 1.51
CA ILE A 82 -10.25 -0.16 1.04
C ILE A 82 -10.60 0.85 2.14
N ALA A 83 -11.78 0.68 2.76
CA ALA A 83 -12.24 1.58 3.81
C ALA A 83 -11.29 1.59 5.02
N LEU A 84 -10.88 0.40 5.50
CA LEU A 84 -9.96 0.26 6.64
C LEU A 84 -8.58 0.85 6.32
N ALA A 85 -8.00 0.51 5.17
CA ALA A 85 -6.70 1.02 4.77
C ALA A 85 -6.71 2.55 4.64
N ARG A 86 -7.76 3.12 4.06
CA ARG A 86 -7.93 4.58 3.92
C ARG A 86 -7.99 5.27 5.27
N GLN A 87 -8.85 4.79 6.17
CA GLN A 87 -9.03 5.41 7.50
C GLN A 87 -7.74 5.32 8.32
N MET A 88 -7.05 4.17 8.28
CA MET A 88 -5.77 4.03 8.96
C MET A 88 -4.73 4.97 8.36
N THR A 89 -4.69 5.14 7.03
CA THR A 89 -3.75 6.06 6.37
C THR A 89 -3.97 7.50 6.86
N TYR A 90 -5.21 7.97 6.91
CA TYR A 90 -5.52 9.31 7.42
C TYR A 90 -5.16 9.48 8.90
N ALA A 91 -5.53 8.53 9.74
CA ALA A 91 -5.20 8.59 11.16
C ALA A 91 -3.68 8.65 11.43
N VAL A 92 -2.88 7.95 10.60
CA VAL A 92 -1.42 8.00 10.70
C VAL A 92 -0.87 9.32 10.15
N CYS A 93 -1.46 9.91 9.11
CA CYS A 93 -1.10 11.25 8.65
C CYS A 93 -1.27 12.28 9.77
N ASP A 94 -2.44 12.29 10.41
CA ASP A 94 -2.73 13.21 11.52
C ASP A 94 -1.73 13.03 12.68
N ALA A 95 -1.41 11.78 13.03
CA ALA A 95 -0.41 11.50 14.06
C ALA A 95 1.01 11.98 13.68
N MET A 96 1.37 11.87 12.39
CA MET A 96 2.67 12.35 11.90
C MET A 96 2.78 13.88 11.93
N ASP A 97 1.70 14.59 11.66
CA ASP A 97 1.65 16.04 11.77
C ASP A 97 1.85 16.51 13.23
N GLU A 98 1.51 15.68 14.19
CA GLU A 98 1.77 15.88 15.62
C GLU A 98 3.16 15.38 16.08
N GLY A 99 4.01 14.94 15.17
CA GLY A 99 5.37 14.46 15.46
C GLY A 99 5.45 13.02 16.04
N ARG A 100 4.39 12.22 15.92
CA ARG A 100 4.30 10.82 16.38
C ARG A 100 3.90 9.92 15.20
N GLY A 101 3.67 8.64 15.40
CA GLY A 101 3.17 7.73 14.36
C GLY A 101 4.24 7.08 13.48
N GLN A 102 5.51 7.09 13.87
CA GLN A 102 6.63 6.53 13.07
C GLN A 102 6.50 5.01 12.85
N ALA A 103 6.09 4.28 13.88
CA ALA A 103 5.87 2.83 13.79
C ALA A 103 4.58 2.53 13.02
N GLU A 104 3.54 3.32 13.24
CA GLU A 104 2.24 3.23 12.59
C GLU A 104 2.34 3.53 11.08
N ALA A 105 3.24 4.43 10.65
CA ALA A 105 3.56 4.65 9.24
C ALA A 105 4.08 3.37 8.55
N SER A 106 4.87 2.57 9.28
CA SER A 106 5.33 1.27 8.79
C SER A 106 4.19 0.23 8.77
N LEU A 107 3.35 0.24 9.80
CA LEU A 107 2.22 -0.67 9.92
C LEU A 107 1.16 -0.42 8.84
N VAL A 108 0.79 0.84 8.61
CA VAL A 108 -0.19 1.17 7.56
C VAL A 108 0.35 0.83 6.17
N LYS A 109 1.64 1.08 5.89
CA LYS A 109 2.27 0.68 4.63
C LYS A 109 2.20 -0.83 4.43
N LEU A 110 2.58 -1.61 5.44
CA LEU A 110 2.54 -3.07 5.40
C LEU A 110 1.13 -3.57 5.09
N MET A 111 0.13 -3.11 5.84
CA MET A 111 -1.26 -3.59 5.70
C MET A 111 -1.90 -3.13 4.40
N ALA A 112 -1.76 -1.86 4.02
CA ALA A 112 -2.32 -1.32 2.78
C ALA A 112 -1.75 -2.01 1.53
N CYS A 113 -0.45 -2.33 1.51
CA CYS A 113 0.16 -3.04 0.38
C CYS A 113 -0.32 -4.49 0.27
N ARG A 114 -0.47 -5.22 1.38
CA ARG A 114 -1.07 -6.56 1.40
C ARG A 114 -2.52 -6.56 0.92
N ASP A 115 -3.29 -5.58 1.39
CA ASP A 115 -4.68 -5.42 0.96
C ASP A 115 -4.77 -5.05 -0.52
N ALA A 116 -3.83 -4.25 -1.05
CA ALA A 116 -3.77 -3.92 -2.47
C ALA A 116 -3.55 -5.17 -3.35
N GLU A 117 -2.62 -6.05 -2.97
CA GLU A 117 -2.43 -7.33 -3.67
C GLU A 117 -3.70 -8.18 -3.63
N THR A 118 -4.37 -8.23 -2.48
CA THR A 118 -5.62 -8.99 -2.32
C THR A 118 -6.73 -8.42 -3.18
N VAL A 119 -6.98 -7.11 -3.10
CA VAL A 119 -8.07 -6.43 -3.82
C VAL A 119 -7.88 -6.50 -5.34
N THR A 120 -6.67 -6.27 -5.81
CA THR A 120 -6.37 -6.33 -7.26
C THR A 120 -6.46 -7.75 -7.80
N ARG A 121 -6.03 -8.76 -7.04
CA ARG A 121 -6.23 -10.17 -7.38
C ARG A 121 -7.71 -10.55 -7.46
N GLU A 122 -8.52 -10.10 -6.52
CA GLU A 122 -9.96 -10.35 -6.55
C GLU A 122 -10.65 -9.63 -7.74
N ALA A 123 -10.19 -8.42 -8.09
CA ALA A 123 -10.66 -7.74 -9.29
C ALA A 123 -10.36 -8.56 -10.57
N MET A 124 -9.12 -9.05 -10.72
CA MET A 124 -8.77 -9.95 -11.83
C MET A 124 -9.65 -11.20 -11.84
N GLN A 125 -9.88 -11.82 -10.67
CA GLN A 125 -10.70 -13.03 -10.55
C GLN A 125 -12.15 -12.77 -10.98
N LEU A 126 -12.73 -11.62 -10.66
CA LEU A 126 -14.08 -11.24 -11.08
C LEU A 126 -14.19 -11.03 -12.59
N HIS A 127 -13.10 -10.59 -13.26
CA HIS A 127 -13.04 -10.50 -14.71
C HIS A 127 -12.83 -11.86 -15.42
N GLY A 128 -12.46 -12.91 -14.66
CA GLY A 128 -12.15 -14.21 -15.24
C GLY A 128 -10.96 -14.14 -16.21
N GLY A 129 -11.01 -14.86 -17.32
CA GLY A 129 -9.94 -14.86 -18.33
C GLY A 129 -9.62 -13.48 -18.89
N MET A 130 -10.62 -12.60 -18.97
CA MET A 130 -10.42 -11.21 -19.42
C MET A 130 -9.58 -10.38 -18.46
N GLY A 131 -9.60 -10.71 -17.16
CA GLY A 131 -8.76 -10.05 -16.15
C GLY A 131 -7.27 -10.37 -16.27
N TYR A 132 -6.91 -11.45 -16.92
CA TYR A 132 -5.52 -11.81 -17.22
C TYR A 132 -4.99 -11.14 -18.51
N SER A 133 -5.89 -10.76 -19.39
CA SER A 133 -5.56 -10.04 -20.63
C SER A 133 -5.10 -8.61 -20.33
N GLU A 134 -4.17 -8.09 -21.15
CA GLU A 134 -3.71 -6.71 -21.05
C GLU A 134 -4.75 -5.69 -21.58
N GLU A 135 -5.83 -6.15 -22.20
CA GLU A 135 -6.95 -5.31 -22.63
C GLU A 135 -7.67 -4.64 -21.48
N TYR A 136 -7.72 -5.30 -20.30
CA TYR A 136 -8.29 -4.74 -19.09
C TYR A 136 -7.20 -4.28 -18.12
N ALA A 137 -7.41 -3.11 -17.54
CA ALA A 137 -6.43 -2.49 -16.64
C ALA A 137 -6.17 -3.29 -15.35
N VAL A 138 -7.05 -4.24 -14.99
CA VAL A 138 -6.93 -5.00 -13.72
C VAL A 138 -5.69 -5.89 -13.67
N SER A 139 -5.18 -6.36 -14.83
CA SER A 139 -3.91 -7.10 -14.92
C SER A 139 -2.73 -6.22 -14.50
N ARG A 140 -2.70 -4.96 -14.98
CA ARG A 140 -1.68 -3.97 -14.61
C ARG A 140 -1.80 -3.54 -13.15
N TYR A 141 -3.03 -3.33 -12.63
CA TYR A 141 -3.23 -2.98 -11.23
C TYR A 141 -2.70 -4.04 -10.27
N TRP A 142 -2.84 -5.32 -10.61
CA TRP A 142 -2.26 -6.39 -9.79
C TRP A 142 -0.74 -6.37 -9.80
N GLN A 143 -0.12 -6.17 -10.97
CA GLN A 143 1.33 -6.06 -11.10
C GLN A 143 1.86 -4.83 -10.35
N ASP A 144 1.18 -3.68 -10.48
CA ASP A 144 1.55 -2.44 -9.79
C ASP A 144 1.37 -2.55 -8.27
N ALA A 145 0.34 -3.27 -7.81
CA ALA A 145 0.14 -3.52 -6.39
C ALA A 145 1.30 -4.32 -5.77
N ARG A 146 1.83 -5.31 -6.50
CA ARG A 146 2.92 -6.17 -5.99
C ARG A 146 4.18 -5.38 -5.66
N VAL A 147 4.58 -4.41 -6.48
CA VAL A 147 5.79 -3.64 -6.25
C VAL A 147 5.71 -2.76 -5.00
N LEU A 148 4.51 -2.34 -4.59
CA LEU A 148 4.30 -1.52 -3.39
C LEU A 148 4.73 -2.23 -2.10
N ALA A 149 4.64 -3.56 -2.04
CA ALA A 149 5.09 -4.35 -0.90
C ALA A 149 6.63 -4.47 -0.83
N ILE A 150 7.34 -4.22 -1.92
CA ILE A 150 8.78 -4.43 -2.06
C ILE A 150 9.57 -3.17 -1.71
N PHE A 151 9.23 -2.00 -2.30
CA PHE A 151 9.97 -0.77 -2.09
C PHE A 151 9.49 0.01 -0.85
N GLU A 152 10.21 1.08 -0.46
CA GLU A 152 9.96 1.90 0.75
C GLU A 152 9.97 1.06 2.05
N GLY A 153 10.76 0.00 2.03
CA GLY A 153 10.89 -0.96 3.12
C GLY A 153 10.13 -2.25 2.81
N ALA A 154 10.87 -3.31 2.52
CA ALA A 154 10.30 -4.64 2.29
C ALA A 154 9.45 -5.07 3.49
N GLU A 155 8.35 -5.76 3.24
CA GLU A 155 7.35 -6.07 4.27
C GLU A 155 7.94 -6.86 5.43
N GLU A 156 8.88 -7.80 5.17
CA GLU A 156 9.53 -8.59 6.20
C GLU A 156 10.42 -7.73 7.12
N VAL A 157 11.11 -6.75 6.54
CA VAL A 157 11.95 -5.80 7.28
C VAL A 157 11.08 -4.91 8.17
N LEU A 158 9.97 -4.37 7.65
CA LEU A 158 9.05 -3.55 8.43
C LEU A 158 8.41 -4.35 9.56
N ALA A 159 7.95 -5.57 9.28
CA ALA A 159 7.30 -6.43 10.27
C ALA A 159 8.22 -6.74 11.46
N ILE A 160 9.47 -7.16 11.18
CA ILE A 160 10.40 -7.65 12.20
C ILE A 160 11.12 -6.50 12.90
N LEU A 161 11.71 -5.57 12.12
CA LEU A 161 12.66 -4.59 12.67
C LEU A 161 11.98 -3.31 13.19
N VAL A 162 10.77 -3.00 12.71
CA VAL A 162 10.06 -1.77 13.10
C VAL A 162 8.84 -2.10 13.94
N ILE A 163 7.85 -2.78 13.36
CA ILE A 163 6.52 -2.96 13.97
C ILE A 163 6.60 -3.85 15.22
N ALA A 164 7.17 -5.05 15.10
CA ALA A 164 7.25 -5.97 16.24
C ALA A 164 8.05 -5.39 17.41
N ARG A 165 9.17 -4.68 17.11
CA ARG A 165 9.96 -4.03 18.16
C ARG A 165 9.23 -2.88 18.83
N ALA A 166 8.44 -2.08 18.09
CA ALA A 166 7.63 -1.01 18.66
C ALA A 166 6.54 -1.58 19.58
N ALA A 167 5.78 -2.58 19.13
CA ALA A 167 4.74 -3.23 19.91
C ALA A 167 5.28 -3.86 21.21
N VAL A 168 6.45 -4.54 21.15
CA VAL A 168 7.08 -5.11 22.35
C VAL A 168 7.49 -4.02 23.33
N ARG A 169 8.07 -2.91 22.88
CA ARG A 169 8.46 -1.79 23.75
C ARG A 169 7.25 -1.16 24.44
N GLU A 170 6.16 -0.97 23.72
CA GLU A 170 4.92 -0.41 24.28
C GLU A 170 4.36 -1.27 25.40
N VAL A 171 4.26 -2.59 25.20
CA VAL A 171 3.79 -3.54 26.22
C VAL A 171 4.71 -3.57 27.45
N LEU A 172 6.03 -3.50 27.27
CA LEU A 172 6.99 -3.49 28.37
C LEU A 172 6.96 -2.16 29.16
N ALA A 173 6.65 -1.04 28.51
CA ALA A 173 6.56 0.27 29.15
C ALA A 173 5.29 0.43 30.02
N GLN A 174 4.28 -0.42 29.83
CA GLN A 174 3.03 -0.45 30.62
C GLN A 174 3.11 -1.34 31.88
N ARG A 175 4.23 -2.04 32.09
CA ARG A 175 4.52 -2.87 33.27
C ARG A 175 5.38 -2.13 34.26
#